data_86665586891f3c73003e22af369ec3d1
#
_entry.id   86665586891f3c73003e22af369ec3d1
#
_cell.length_a   1.000
_cell.length_b   1.000
_cell.length_c   1.000
_cell.angle_alpha   90.00
_cell.angle_beta   90.00
_cell.angle_gamma   90.00
#
_symmetry.space_group_name_H-M   'P 1'
#
loop_
_entity.id
_entity.type
_entity.pdbx_description
1 polymer ?
#
loop_
_entity_poly.entity_id
_entity_poly.type
_entity_poly.pdbx_seq_one_letter_code
_entity_poly.pdbx_strand_id
1 'polypeptide(L)'
;MNVLVLTSCNRIKQTLLSLSINSQIIKQPFGVVILDMSTPDIPADDQCRQHQSEDPYNVVKTYNYSNDVNLLYSAKRYFPNVIDFKVIHFRPRLEKQRGDSTLMAMGFMQAALMGDRHLHKQNYALKLTGTSILNWDVLSNLPSMLANHDIVTWHRAGIGGEERSTRIVGCRPDIMAGVIAREGWLEYVDDRTGVLEQRFARIINRTIPGRINYTGNDENGLLLEGGHAMQQEYGRERIMYFIHEKNIDTSGTPWLQEFTEGGIW
;
A
#
# COMPACT_ATOMS: atom_id res chain seq x y z
N MET A 1 9.24 9.34 14.21
CA MET A 1 8.65 7.98 14.18
C MET A 1 8.57 7.52 12.73
N ASN A 2 8.87 6.26 12.47
CA ASN A 2 8.61 5.66 11.18
C ASN A 2 7.17 5.14 11.13
N VAL A 3 6.46 5.36 10.03
CA VAL A 3 5.05 5.01 9.87
C VAL A 3 4.87 4.17 8.60
N LEU A 4 4.27 3.01 8.75
CA LEU A 4 3.80 2.20 7.64
C LEU A 4 2.38 2.63 7.27
N VAL A 5 2.20 3.07 6.02
CA VAL A 5 0.90 3.49 5.50
C VAL A 5 0.40 2.43 4.52
N LEU A 6 -0.69 1.78 4.85
CA LEU A 6 -1.32 0.75 4.02
C LEU A 6 -2.59 1.29 3.38
N THR A 7 -2.80 1.02 2.12
CA THR A 7 -4.05 1.35 1.42
C THR A 7 -4.91 0.10 1.29
N SER A 8 -6.19 0.18 1.60
CA SER A 8 -7.15 -0.93 1.56
C SER A 8 -8.42 -0.52 0.82
N CYS A 9 -8.90 -1.37 -0.08
CA CYS A 9 -10.18 -1.19 -0.75
C CYS A 9 -10.82 -2.56 -0.97
N ASN A 10 -11.79 -2.94 -0.14
CA ASN A 10 -12.48 -4.23 -0.15
C ASN A 10 -11.54 -5.46 -0.07
N ARG A 11 -10.37 -5.29 0.53
CA ARG A 11 -9.33 -6.32 0.71
C ARG A 11 -8.80 -6.31 2.14
N ILE A 12 -9.69 -6.18 3.10
CA ILE A 12 -9.33 -5.99 4.52
C ILE A 12 -8.52 -7.17 5.04
N LYS A 13 -8.96 -8.42 4.79
CA LYS A 13 -8.23 -9.61 5.23
C LYS A 13 -6.82 -9.67 4.62
N GLN A 14 -6.69 -9.41 3.31
CA GLN A 14 -5.40 -9.41 2.63
C GLN A 14 -4.49 -8.30 3.15
N THR A 15 -5.06 -7.13 3.47
CA THR A 15 -4.30 -6.03 4.10
C THR A 15 -3.81 -6.43 5.49
N LEU A 16 -4.61 -7.11 6.27
CA LEU A 16 -4.24 -7.60 7.60
C LEU A 16 -3.23 -8.75 7.53
N LEU A 17 -3.34 -9.64 6.54
CA LEU A 17 -2.32 -10.65 6.26
C LEU A 17 -0.99 -10.00 5.89
N SER A 18 -1.00 -9.03 4.98
CA SER A 18 0.20 -8.26 4.62
C SER A 18 0.83 -7.59 5.84
N LEU A 19 0.02 -6.94 6.67
CA LEU A 19 0.50 -6.32 7.91
C LEU A 19 1.08 -7.37 8.88
N SER A 20 0.45 -8.54 8.98
CA SER A 20 0.93 -9.65 9.85
C SER A 20 2.32 -10.12 9.48
N ILE A 21 2.62 -10.17 8.19
CA ILE A 21 3.96 -10.54 7.70
C ILE A 21 4.92 -9.35 7.84
N ASN A 22 4.53 -8.17 7.36
CA ASN A 22 5.38 -6.97 7.39
C ASN A 22 5.79 -6.57 8.81
N SER A 23 4.90 -6.73 9.79
CA SER A 23 5.20 -6.42 11.20
C SER A 23 6.29 -7.32 11.81
N GLN A 24 6.53 -8.50 11.25
CA GLN A 24 7.61 -9.38 11.68
C GLN A 24 8.92 -9.12 10.92
N ILE A 25 8.83 -8.54 9.72
CA ILE A 25 10.00 -8.12 8.93
C ILE A 25 10.57 -6.81 9.47
N ILE A 26 9.71 -5.87 9.85
CA ILE A 26 10.10 -4.58 10.41
C ILE A 26 10.56 -4.79 11.86
N LYS A 27 11.84 -4.52 12.10
CA LYS A 27 12.48 -4.84 13.38
C LYS A 27 12.34 -3.76 14.45
N GLN A 28 12.18 -2.51 14.04
CA GLN A 28 12.04 -1.39 14.96
C GLN A 28 10.56 -1.08 15.24
N PRO A 29 10.22 -0.57 16.42
CA PRO A 29 8.86 -0.09 16.69
C PRO A 29 8.43 0.99 15.69
N PHE A 30 7.22 0.87 15.17
CA PHE A 30 6.68 1.77 14.15
C PHE A 30 5.19 2.07 14.35
N GLY A 31 4.72 3.14 13.72
CA GLY A 31 3.31 3.45 13.63
C GLY A 31 2.68 2.81 12.40
N VAL A 32 1.38 2.54 12.45
CA VAL A 32 0.59 2.05 11.31
C VAL A 32 -0.56 3.00 11.05
N VAL A 33 -0.74 3.36 9.78
CA VAL A 33 -1.94 4.04 9.29
C VAL A 33 -2.54 3.19 8.17
N ILE A 34 -3.79 2.78 8.32
CA ILE A 34 -4.54 2.12 7.25
C ILE A 34 -5.50 3.14 6.65
N LEU A 35 -5.29 3.41 5.36
CA LEU A 35 -6.19 4.24 4.54
C LEU A 35 -7.17 3.28 3.86
N ASP A 36 -8.41 3.25 4.32
CA ASP A 36 -9.40 2.30 3.86
C ASP A 36 -10.53 2.99 3.08
N MET A 37 -10.99 2.34 2.02
CA MET A 37 -12.11 2.77 1.18
C MET A 37 -13.09 1.59 0.94
N SER A 38 -13.12 0.64 1.83
CA SER A 38 -14.01 -0.52 1.72
C SER A 38 -15.46 -0.11 1.96
N THR A 39 -16.37 -0.61 1.13
CA THR A 39 -17.80 -0.35 1.24
C THR A 39 -18.57 -1.67 1.24
N PRO A 40 -19.48 -1.87 2.22
CA PRO A 40 -20.29 -3.08 2.29
C PRO A 40 -21.30 -3.21 1.14
N ASP A 41 -21.66 -2.07 0.54
CA ASP A 41 -22.80 -1.96 -0.38
C ASP A 41 -22.45 -2.31 -1.84
N ILE A 42 -21.19 -2.65 -2.15
CA ILE A 42 -20.77 -2.97 -3.50
C ILE A 42 -20.64 -4.47 -3.63
N PRO A 43 -21.47 -5.11 -4.48
CA PRO A 43 -21.29 -6.50 -4.80
C PRO A 43 -19.87 -6.76 -5.30
N ALA A 44 -19.26 -7.82 -4.80
CA ALA A 44 -17.91 -8.23 -5.21
C ALA A 44 -17.82 -8.34 -6.74
N ASP A 45 -18.89 -8.74 -7.39
CA ASP A 45 -19.00 -8.92 -8.84
C ASP A 45 -18.77 -7.66 -9.66
N ASP A 46 -19.24 -6.49 -9.20
CA ASP A 46 -19.10 -5.24 -9.97
C ASP A 46 -17.67 -4.70 -9.96
N GLN A 47 -16.92 -4.97 -8.90
CA GLN A 47 -15.51 -4.58 -8.82
C GLN A 47 -14.62 -5.51 -9.65
N CYS A 48 -14.96 -6.79 -9.72
CA CYS A 48 -14.27 -7.74 -10.60
C CYS A 48 -14.44 -7.38 -12.07
N ARG A 49 -15.64 -6.97 -12.49
CA ARG A 49 -15.94 -6.66 -13.89
C ARG A 49 -15.14 -5.46 -14.43
N GLN A 50 -14.82 -4.47 -13.60
CA GLN A 50 -14.01 -3.33 -14.04
C GLN A 50 -12.56 -3.71 -14.35
N HIS A 51 -12.01 -4.72 -13.68
CA HIS A 51 -10.67 -5.23 -13.98
C HIS A 51 -10.66 -6.33 -15.05
N GLN A 52 -11.77 -7.00 -15.28
CA GLN A 52 -11.88 -8.07 -16.26
C GLN A 52 -11.98 -7.59 -17.71
N SER A 53 -12.44 -6.35 -17.93
CA SER A 53 -12.64 -5.83 -19.29
C SER A 53 -11.36 -5.44 -20.01
N GLU A 54 -10.23 -5.36 -19.31
CA GLU A 54 -8.97 -4.81 -19.85
C GLU A 54 -7.87 -5.86 -20.04
N ASP A 55 -8.02 -7.08 -19.52
CA ASP A 55 -7.04 -8.15 -19.67
C ASP A 55 -7.67 -9.45 -20.20
N PRO A 56 -7.51 -9.76 -21.50
CA PRO A 56 -8.05 -10.97 -22.11
C PRO A 56 -7.47 -12.28 -21.56
N TYR A 57 -6.39 -12.22 -20.78
CA TYR A 57 -5.76 -13.37 -20.13
C TYR A 57 -6.21 -13.58 -18.68
N ASN A 58 -7.02 -12.70 -18.13
CA ASN A 58 -7.55 -12.88 -16.79
C ASN A 58 -8.69 -13.88 -16.77
N VAL A 59 -8.33 -15.12 -16.51
CA VAL A 59 -9.28 -16.14 -16.06
C VAL A 59 -10.08 -15.56 -14.88
N VAL A 60 -11.38 -15.69 -14.92
CA VAL A 60 -12.32 -15.26 -13.86
C VAL A 60 -11.79 -15.71 -12.50
N LYS A 61 -11.21 -14.77 -11.75
CA LYS A 61 -10.73 -15.02 -10.40
C LYS A 61 -11.82 -14.57 -9.46
N THR A 62 -12.36 -15.47 -8.72
CA THR A 62 -13.21 -15.15 -7.57
C THR A 62 -12.35 -14.49 -6.51
N TYR A 63 -12.43 -13.17 -6.43
CA TYR A 63 -11.80 -12.44 -5.33
C TYR A 63 -12.68 -12.56 -4.09
N ASN A 64 -12.12 -13.06 -3.02
CA ASN A 64 -12.79 -13.01 -1.72
C ASN A 64 -12.63 -11.61 -1.15
N TYR A 65 -13.63 -10.78 -1.36
CA TYR A 65 -13.66 -9.45 -0.78
C TYR A 65 -14.02 -9.52 0.71
N SER A 66 -13.29 -8.82 1.53
CA SER A 66 -13.61 -8.62 2.93
C SER A 66 -13.88 -7.13 3.18
N ASN A 67 -15.13 -6.82 3.54
CA ASN A 67 -15.63 -5.46 3.73
C ASN A 67 -15.88 -5.15 5.22
N ASP A 68 -15.56 -6.07 6.12
CA ASP A 68 -15.79 -5.85 7.55
C ASP A 68 -14.71 -4.92 8.13
N VAL A 69 -15.01 -3.63 8.11
CA VAL A 69 -14.13 -2.56 8.63
C VAL A 69 -13.83 -2.74 10.12
N ASN A 70 -14.70 -3.43 10.88
CA ASN A 70 -14.46 -3.69 12.30
C ASN A 70 -13.22 -4.55 12.53
N LEU A 71 -12.85 -5.40 11.55
CA LEU A 71 -11.61 -6.16 11.60
C LEU A 71 -10.39 -5.25 11.66
N LEU A 72 -10.38 -4.12 10.92
CA LEU A 72 -9.29 -3.15 10.96
C LEU A 72 -9.15 -2.52 12.34
N TYR A 73 -10.27 -2.09 12.95
CA TYR A 73 -10.24 -1.45 14.27
C TYR A 73 -9.83 -2.41 15.37
N SER A 74 -10.20 -3.68 15.27
CA SER A 74 -9.84 -4.70 16.26
C SER A 74 -8.41 -5.24 16.09
N ALA A 75 -7.75 -4.97 14.98
CA ALA A 75 -6.47 -5.57 14.61
C ALA A 75 -5.29 -5.14 15.50
N LYS A 76 -5.30 -3.93 16.04
CA LYS A 76 -4.19 -3.37 16.84
C LYS A 76 -3.63 -4.35 17.88
N ARG A 77 -4.49 -5.09 18.57
CA ARG A 77 -4.12 -6.00 19.67
C ARG A 77 -3.18 -7.15 19.25
N TYR A 78 -3.09 -7.44 17.95
CA TYR A 78 -2.29 -8.53 17.41
C TYR A 78 -0.89 -8.09 16.97
N PHE A 79 -0.54 -6.80 17.09
CA PHE A 79 0.72 -6.25 16.60
C PHE A 79 1.49 -5.56 17.73
N PRO A 80 2.25 -6.32 18.55
CA PRO A 80 2.93 -5.77 19.73
C PRO A 80 4.01 -4.73 19.39
N ASN A 81 4.66 -4.82 18.24
CA ASN A 81 5.68 -3.85 17.76
C ASN A 81 5.06 -2.60 17.14
N VAL A 82 3.76 -2.56 16.94
CA VAL A 82 3.06 -1.38 16.45
C VAL A 82 2.74 -0.48 17.64
N ILE A 83 3.53 0.58 17.80
CA ILE A 83 3.39 1.52 18.91
C ILE A 83 2.18 2.44 18.78
N ASP A 84 1.75 2.68 17.54
CA ASP A 84 0.57 3.49 17.26
C ASP A 84 -0.17 2.94 16.03
N PHE A 85 -1.49 2.91 16.08
CA PHE A 85 -2.31 2.29 15.04
C PHE A 85 -3.54 3.16 14.76
N LYS A 86 -3.71 3.55 13.50
CA LYS A 86 -4.83 4.36 13.07
C LYS A 86 -5.47 3.82 11.81
N VAL A 87 -6.78 3.85 11.76
CA VAL A 87 -7.58 3.62 10.55
C VAL A 87 -8.23 4.93 10.14
N ILE A 88 -8.06 5.30 8.88
CA ILE A 88 -8.75 6.44 8.27
C ILE A 88 -9.63 5.87 7.17
N HIS A 89 -10.93 5.92 7.38
CA HIS A 89 -11.91 5.40 6.45
C HIS A 89 -12.48 6.53 5.59
N PHE A 90 -12.42 6.34 4.28
CA PHE A 90 -12.97 7.27 3.29
C PHE A 90 -14.21 6.66 2.62
N ARG A 91 -15.21 7.49 2.40
CA ARG A 91 -16.34 7.13 1.54
C ARG A 91 -16.07 7.68 0.14
N PRO A 92 -15.93 6.83 -0.89
CA PRO A 92 -15.78 7.30 -2.26
C PRO A 92 -17.03 8.08 -2.66
N ARG A 93 -16.83 9.27 -3.22
CA ARG A 93 -17.95 10.06 -3.77
C ARG A 93 -18.40 9.56 -5.13
N LEU A 94 -17.50 8.95 -5.89
CA LEU A 94 -17.73 8.42 -7.22
C LEU A 94 -17.10 7.04 -7.32
N GLU A 95 -17.74 6.13 -8.06
CA GLU A 95 -17.21 4.76 -8.28
C GLU A 95 -15.83 4.77 -8.94
N LYS A 96 -15.54 5.78 -9.77
CA LYS A 96 -14.25 5.94 -10.45
C LYS A 96 -13.11 6.40 -9.54
N GLN A 97 -13.39 6.92 -8.34
CA GLN A 97 -12.38 7.39 -7.38
C GLN A 97 -11.88 6.28 -6.47
N ARG A 98 -11.91 5.04 -6.92
CA ARG A 98 -11.45 3.89 -6.15
C ARG A 98 -10.08 3.47 -6.62
N GLY A 99 -9.18 3.35 -5.70
CA GLY A 99 -7.86 2.84 -6.00
C GLY A 99 -6.81 3.28 -5.00
N ASP A 100 -5.72 2.59 -5.07
CA ASP A 100 -4.57 2.74 -4.19
C ASP A 100 -4.02 4.18 -4.17
N SER A 101 -3.91 4.80 -5.34
CA SER A 101 -3.37 6.16 -5.46
C SER A 101 -4.32 7.23 -4.99
N THR A 102 -5.63 7.05 -5.20
CA THR A 102 -6.65 7.93 -4.64
C THR A 102 -6.61 7.90 -3.12
N LEU A 103 -6.53 6.71 -2.53
CA LEU A 103 -6.39 6.55 -1.08
C LEU A 103 -5.14 7.22 -0.55
N MET A 104 -4.00 7.03 -1.23
CA MET A 104 -2.76 7.71 -0.88
C MET A 104 -2.94 9.23 -0.89
N ALA A 105 -3.48 9.77 -1.98
CA ALA A 105 -3.67 11.20 -2.13
C ALA A 105 -4.61 11.77 -1.06
N MET A 106 -5.78 11.18 -0.89
CA MET A 106 -6.76 11.62 0.09
C MET A 106 -6.23 11.52 1.52
N GLY A 107 -5.53 10.44 1.85
CA GLY A 107 -4.98 10.21 3.18
C GLY A 107 -3.93 11.24 3.58
N PHE A 108 -2.96 11.51 2.69
CA PHE A 108 -1.94 12.52 2.97
C PHE A 108 -2.50 13.94 3.02
N MET A 109 -3.44 14.29 2.13
CA MET A 109 -4.11 15.58 2.17
C MET A 109 -4.92 15.77 3.45
N GLN A 110 -5.71 14.79 3.84
CA GLN A 110 -6.50 14.86 5.07
C GLN A 110 -5.59 14.96 6.30
N ALA A 111 -4.53 14.16 6.36
CA ALA A 111 -3.58 14.21 7.46
C ALA A 111 -2.92 15.58 7.60
N ALA A 112 -2.55 16.21 6.49
CA ALA A 112 -1.97 17.57 6.49
C ALA A 112 -2.98 18.60 6.97
N LEU A 113 -4.23 18.53 6.52
CA LEU A 113 -5.29 19.47 6.90
C LEU A 113 -5.70 19.32 8.38
N MET A 114 -5.69 18.10 8.90
CA MET A 114 -6.10 17.81 10.28
C MET A 114 -4.93 17.84 11.29
N GLY A 115 -3.72 18.08 10.85
CA GLY A 115 -2.53 18.05 11.72
C GLY A 115 -2.28 16.67 12.32
N ASP A 116 -2.51 15.61 11.56
CA ASP A 116 -2.40 14.24 12.05
C ASP A 116 -1.00 13.91 12.55
N ARG A 117 -0.93 13.40 13.78
CA ARG A 117 0.37 13.11 14.42
C ARG A 117 1.15 11.98 13.74
N HIS A 118 0.48 11.03 13.08
CA HIS A 118 1.13 9.90 12.40
C HIS A 118 1.77 10.37 11.10
N LEU A 119 1.06 11.20 10.35
CA LEU A 119 1.54 11.76 9.09
C LEU A 119 2.07 13.20 9.30
N HIS A 120 2.72 13.44 10.43
CA HIS A 120 3.34 14.72 10.75
C HIS A 120 4.69 14.87 10.03
N LYS A 121 5.09 16.13 9.77
CA LYS A 121 6.34 16.48 9.06
C LYS A 121 7.63 15.91 9.68
N GLN A 122 7.62 15.57 10.98
CA GLN A 122 8.75 14.96 11.65
C GLN A 122 8.85 13.45 11.49
N ASN A 123 7.84 12.84 10.91
CA ASN A 123 7.79 11.40 10.68
C ASN A 123 8.31 11.07 9.27
N TYR A 124 8.63 9.79 9.09
CA TYR A 124 8.92 9.20 7.78
C TYR A 124 7.83 8.19 7.49
N ALA A 125 7.21 8.27 6.33
CA ALA A 125 6.14 7.38 5.92
C ALA A 125 6.58 6.47 4.79
N LEU A 126 6.40 5.17 4.95
CA LEU A 126 6.50 4.19 3.88
C LEU A 126 5.08 3.77 3.50
N LYS A 127 4.61 4.24 2.35
CA LYS A 127 3.33 3.81 1.78
C LYS A 127 3.52 2.48 1.07
N LEU A 128 2.64 1.54 1.37
CA LEU A 128 2.50 0.28 0.64
C LEU A 128 1.06 0.10 0.18
N THR A 129 0.87 -0.54 -0.98
CA THR A 129 -0.43 -1.15 -1.29
C THR A 129 -0.72 -2.24 -0.27
N GLY A 130 -1.96 -2.29 0.24
CA GLY A 130 -2.30 -3.14 1.37
C GLY A 130 -2.07 -4.63 1.18
N THR A 131 -1.91 -5.09 -0.06
CA THR A 131 -1.57 -6.49 -0.37
C THR A 131 -0.08 -6.71 -0.63
N SER A 132 0.77 -5.72 -0.40
CA SER A 132 2.21 -5.81 -0.65
C SER A 132 2.96 -6.31 0.58
N ILE A 133 3.88 -7.24 0.37
CA ILE A 133 4.75 -7.81 1.40
C ILE A 133 6.19 -7.36 1.13
N LEU A 134 6.86 -6.84 2.14
CA LEU A 134 8.27 -6.42 2.05
C LEU A 134 9.19 -7.63 2.06
N ASN A 135 10.20 -7.64 1.19
CA ASN A 135 11.25 -8.67 1.20
C ASN A 135 12.27 -8.45 2.33
N TRP A 136 12.40 -7.21 2.80
CA TRP A 136 13.31 -6.83 3.88
C TRP A 136 12.83 -5.53 4.57
N ASP A 137 13.46 -5.17 5.67
CA ASP A 137 13.09 -3.99 6.48
C ASP A 137 13.47 -2.67 5.82
N VAL A 138 12.65 -2.23 4.87
CA VAL A 138 12.79 -0.93 4.20
C VAL A 138 12.46 0.21 5.15
N LEU A 139 11.47 0.01 6.03
CA LEU A 139 10.95 1.08 6.88
C LEU A 139 12.01 1.60 7.87
N SER A 140 12.78 0.71 8.47
CA SER A 140 13.85 1.12 9.40
C SER A 140 14.98 1.87 8.71
N ASN A 141 15.18 1.67 7.41
CA ASN A 141 16.20 2.36 6.62
C ASN A 141 15.70 3.67 5.99
N LEU A 142 14.41 3.94 6.04
CA LEU A 142 13.79 5.09 5.39
C LEU A 142 14.38 6.45 5.83
N PRO A 143 14.70 6.70 7.13
CA PRO A 143 15.35 7.95 7.54
C PRO A 143 16.67 8.20 6.82
N SER A 144 17.49 7.17 6.63
CA SER A 144 18.75 7.27 5.90
C SER A 144 18.53 7.57 4.41
N MET A 145 17.55 6.91 3.79
CA MET A 145 17.20 7.12 2.39
C MET A 145 16.68 8.54 2.12
N LEU A 146 16.06 9.16 3.13
CA LEU A 146 15.48 10.50 3.08
C LEU A 146 16.34 11.58 3.74
N ALA A 147 17.59 11.28 4.11
CA ALA A 147 18.46 12.25 4.79
C ALA A 147 18.63 13.56 3.99
N ASN A 148 18.80 13.46 2.68
CA ASN A 148 18.97 14.58 1.76
C ASN A 148 17.84 14.68 0.71
N HIS A 149 16.78 13.91 0.89
CA HIS A 149 15.68 13.81 -0.05
C HIS A 149 14.35 13.89 0.68
N ASP A 150 13.27 14.17 -0.04
CA ASP A 150 11.93 14.22 0.52
C ASP A 150 11.07 13.03 0.13
N ILE A 151 11.37 12.43 -1.02
CA ILE A 151 10.70 11.24 -1.53
C ILE A 151 11.76 10.23 -1.96
N VAL A 152 11.54 8.97 -1.67
CA VAL A 152 12.24 7.83 -2.24
C VAL A 152 11.26 6.99 -3.05
N THR A 153 11.66 6.68 -4.27
CA THR A 153 10.86 5.89 -5.22
C THR A 153 11.68 4.80 -5.84
N TRP A 154 10.99 3.75 -6.27
CA TRP A 154 11.59 2.61 -6.94
C TRP A 154 11.08 2.53 -8.38
N HIS A 155 11.89 1.96 -9.25
CA HIS A 155 11.49 1.71 -10.61
C HIS A 155 10.42 0.62 -10.65
N ARG A 156 9.45 0.78 -11.53
CA ARG A 156 8.56 -0.30 -11.92
C ARG A 156 8.99 -0.78 -13.29
N ALA A 157 9.28 -2.07 -13.42
CA ALA A 157 9.54 -2.67 -14.72
C ALA A 157 8.26 -2.61 -15.56
N GLY A 158 8.22 -1.68 -16.49
CA GLY A 158 7.08 -1.43 -17.37
C GLY A 158 7.52 -1.25 -18.81
N ILE A 159 6.60 -1.40 -19.73
CA ILE A 159 6.84 -1.26 -21.18
C ILE A 159 6.89 0.24 -21.51
N GLY A 160 8.11 0.77 -21.64
CA GLY A 160 8.38 2.04 -22.29
C GLY A 160 8.12 3.30 -21.50
N GLY A 161 9.05 3.70 -20.67
CA GLY A 161 9.06 5.02 -20.06
C GLY A 161 9.61 5.05 -18.63
N GLU A 162 9.77 6.24 -18.08
CA GLU A 162 10.12 6.42 -16.69
C GLU A 162 8.88 6.15 -15.80
N GLU A 163 8.69 4.91 -15.40
CA GLU A 163 7.66 4.53 -14.47
C GLU A 163 8.20 4.47 -13.05
N ARG A 164 7.46 5.03 -12.10
CA ARG A 164 7.78 4.95 -10.67
C ARG A 164 6.69 4.19 -9.94
N SER A 165 7.10 3.28 -9.08
CA SER A 165 6.16 2.50 -8.30
C SER A 165 5.23 3.41 -7.50
N THR A 166 3.94 3.14 -7.58
CA THR A 166 2.94 3.67 -6.66
C THR A 166 2.57 2.67 -5.57
N ARG A 167 3.06 1.43 -5.67
CA ARG A 167 2.86 0.39 -4.66
C ARG A 167 3.69 0.63 -3.43
N ILE A 168 4.92 1.12 -3.61
CA ILE A 168 5.85 1.44 -2.53
C ILE A 168 6.44 2.83 -2.75
N VAL A 169 6.22 3.71 -1.79
CA VAL A 169 6.73 5.09 -1.80
C VAL A 169 7.15 5.47 -0.39
N GLY A 170 8.40 5.86 -0.25
CA GLY A 170 8.88 6.47 0.99
C GLY A 170 8.85 8.00 0.89
N CYS A 171 8.42 8.69 1.93
CA CYS A 171 8.33 10.16 1.88
C CYS A 171 8.31 10.82 3.26
N ARG A 172 8.51 12.13 3.24
CA ARG A 172 8.06 13.03 4.31
C ARG A 172 6.60 13.37 4.07
N PRO A 173 5.70 13.12 5.01
CA PRO A 173 4.25 13.24 4.78
C PRO A 173 3.79 14.62 4.35
N ASP A 174 4.33 15.69 4.94
CA ASP A 174 4.01 17.08 4.61
C ASP A 174 4.42 17.45 3.17
N ILE A 175 5.55 16.97 2.73
CA ILE A 175 6.02 17.18 1.35
C ILE A 175 5.12 16.43 0.37
N MET A 176 4.76 15.18 0.67
CA MET A 176 3.84 14.42 -0.18
C MET A 176 2.48 15.11 -0.28
N ALA A 177 1.94 15.60 0.84
CA ALA A 177 0.70 16.37 0.83
C ALA A 177 0.82 17.65 -0.02
N GLY A 178 1.94 18.36 0.07
CA GLY A 178 2.22 19.55 -0.74
C GLY A 178 2.32 19.25 -2.24
N VAL A 179 2.97 18.14 -2.61
CA VAL A 179 3.04 17.66 -4.01
C VAL A 179 1.64 17.37 -4.56
N ILE A 180 0.84 16.64 -3.79
CA ILE A 180 -0.53 16.27 -4.16
C ILE A 180 -1.41 17.51 -4.32
N ALA A 181 -1.35 18.44 -3.36
CA ALA A 181 -2.15 19.66 -3.39
C ALA A 181 -1.83 20.55 -4.59
N ARG A 182 -0.54 20.71 -4.88
CA ARG A 182 -0.08 21.61 -5.95
C ARG A 182 -0.52 21.13 -7.34
N GLU A 183 -0.49 19.83 -7.56
CA GLU A 183 -0.68 19.23 -8.87
C GLU A 183 -2.13 18.77 -9.14
N GLY A 184 -3.04 18.99 -8.18
CA GLY A 184 -4.41 18.52 -8.33
C GLY A 184 -4.50 17.01 -8.55
N TRP A 185 -3.67 16.24 -7.86
CA TRP A 185 -3.53 14.78 -8.05
C TRP A 185 -4.88 14.06 -8.15
N LEU A 186 -5.87 14.49 -7.38
CA LEU A 186 -7.20 13.88 -7.39
C LEU A 186 -7.91 14.00 -8.74
N GLU A 187 -7.58 15.02 -9.52
CA GLU A 187 -8.11 15.19 -10.88
C GLU A 187 -7.43 14.23 -11.87
N TYR A 188 -6.15 13.92 -11.63
CA TYR A 188 -5.38 13.02 -12.49
C TYR A 188 -5.65 11.54 -12.23
N VAL A 189 -6.09 11.17 -11.06
CA VAL A 189 -6.40 9.76 -10.73
C VAL A 189 -7.62 9.25 -11.50
N ASP A 190 -8.51 10.14 -11.90
CA ASP A 190 -9.73 9.80 -12.64
C ASP A 190 -9.54 9.76 -14.17
N ASP A 191 -8.39 10.22 -14.68
CA ASP A 191 -8.13 10.22 -16.11
C ASP A 191 -7.48 8.89 -16.56
N ARG A 192 -8.22 8.10 -17.33
CA ARG A 192 -7.79 6.81 -17.89
C ARG A 192 -6.72 6.92 -18.98
N THR A 193 -6.27 8.11 -19.33
CA THR A 193 -5.33 8.36 -20.41
C THR A 193 -3.87 8.26 -19.98
N GLY A 194 -3.41 7.12 -19.53
CA GLY A 194 -1.99 6.88 -19.27
C GLY A 194 -1.72 6.08 -17.99
N VAL A 195 -0.55 5.52 -17.92
CA VAL A 195 -0.11 4.71 -16.78
C VAL A 195 0.10 5.61 -15.57
N LEU A 196 -0.55 5.28 -14.46
CA LEU A 196 -0.49 6.05 -13.21
C LEU A 196 0.94 6.28 -12.73
N GLU A 197 1.79 5.29 -12.85
CA GLU A 197 3.19 5.31 -12.46
C GLU A 197 4.01 6.33 -13.25
N GLN A 198 3.72 6.52 -14.53
CA GLN A 198 4.34 7.56 -15.36
C GLN A 198 3.87 8.96 -14.95
N ARG A 199 2.58 9.09 -14.57
CA ARG A 199 2.06 10.37 -14.06
C ARG A 199 2.68 10.73 -12.73
N PHE A 200 2.78 9.76 -11.82
CA PHE A 200 3.44 9.96 -10.55
C PHE A 200 4.88 10.44 -10.76
N ALA A 201 5.66 9.77 -11.62
CA ALA A 201 7.00 10.19 -11.95
C ALA A 201 7.06 11.64 -12.46
N ARG A 202 6.19 12.03 -13.39
CA ARG A 202 6.14 13.39 -13.94
C ARG A 202 5.80 14.43 -12.88
N ILE A 203 4.82 14.12 -12.01
CA ILE A 203 4.36 15.05 -10.97
C ILE A 203 5.47 15.31 -9.97
N ILE A 204 6.10 14.28 -9.41
CA ILE A 204 7.17 14.46 -8.42
C ILE A 204 8.39 15.16 -9.02
N ASN A 205 8.79 14.80 -10.24
CA ASN A 205 9.91 15.44 -10.93
C ASN A 205 9.69 16.92 -11.16
N ARG A 206 8.47 17.31 -11.53
CA ARG A 206 8.11 18.72 -11.76
C ARG A 206 7.99 19.52 -10.48
N THR A 207 7.46 18.89 -9.42
CA THR A 207 7.13 19.60 -8.18
C THR A 207 8.32 19.75 -7.25
N ILE A 208 9.18 18.73 -7.16
CA ILE A 208 10.35 18.70 -6.25
C ILE A 208 11.62 18.19 -6.97
N PRO A 209 12.05 18.87 -8.04
CA PRO A 209 13.23 18.45 -8.80
C PRO A 209 14.46 18.39 -7.90
N GLY A 210 15.28 17.34 -8.07
CA GLY A 210 16.52 17.16 -7.31
C GLY A 210 16.35 16.74 -5.84
N ARG A 211 15.11 16.57 -5.35
CA ARG A 211 14.83 16.14 -3.98
C ARG A 211 14.22 14.73 -3.90
N ILE A 212 14.41 13.96 -4.94
CA ILE A 212 13.91 12.60 -5.07
C ILE A 212 15.09 11.63 -5.06
N ASN A 213 15.03 10.66 -4.17
CA ASN A 213 15.96 9.55 -4.17
C ASN A 213 15.42 8.45 -5.12
N TYR A 214 16.11 8.28 -6.22
CA TYR A 214 15.86 7.18 -7.15
C TYR A 214 16.81 6.05 -6.81
N THR A 215 16.32 5.01 -6.17
CA THR A 215 17.18 3.90 -5.73
C THR A 215 17.77 3.10 -6.89
N GLY A 216 17.27 3.29 -8.10
CA GLY A 216 17.69 2.50 -9.28
C GLY A 216 17.26 1.02 -9.26
N ASN A 217 16.82 0.53 -8.11
CA ASN A 217 16.34 -0.84 -7.95
C ASN A 217 14.89 -0.98 -8.38
N ASP A 218 14.55 -2.13 -8.97
CA ASP A 218 13.18 -2.50 -9.26
C ASP A 218 12.39 -2.74 -7.96
N GLU A 219 11.10 -2.37 -7.95
CA GLU A 219 10.18 -2.69 -6.85
C GLU A 219 10.13 -4.19 -6.55
N ASN A 220 10.36 -5.05 -7.54
CA ASN A 220 10.37 -6.50 -7.39
C ASN A 220 11.50 -7.01 -6.45
N GLY A 221 12.59 -6.26 -6.31
CA GLY A 221 13.62 -6.55 -5.32
C GLY A 221 13.22 -6.22 -3.89
N LEU A 222 12.18 -5.40 -3.70
CA LEU A 222 11.70 -4.93 -2.41
C LEU A 222 10.43 -5.61 -1.96
N LEU A 223 9.58 -5.97 -2.90
CA LEU A 223 8.27 -6.55 -2.65
C LEU A 223 8.26 -8.01 -3.11
N LEU A 224 7.71 -8.86 -2.27
CA LEU A 224 7.33 -10.19 -2.71
C LEU A 224 6.26 -10.03 -3.77
N GLU A 225 6.59 -10.44 -5.01
CA GLU A 225 5.82 -10.16 -6.23
C GLU A 225 4.34 -9.87 -6.05
N GLY A 226 4.03 -8.67 -6.44
CA GLY A 226 2.75 -8.10 -6.79
C GLY A 226 1.54 -8.44 -5.94
N GLY A 227 0.77 -7.43 -5.56
CA GLY A 227 -0.50 -7.58 -4.82
C GLY A 227 -1.52 -8.55 -5.44
N HIS A 228 -1.26 -9.05 -6.64
CA HIS A 228 -2.01 -10.15 -7.27
C HIS A 228 -1.55 -11.54 -6.79
N ALA A 229 -0.38 -11.65 -6.16
CA ALA A 229 0.13 -12.94 -5.68
C ALA A 229 -0.79 -13.60 -4.65
N MET A 230 -1.41 -12.81 -3.78
CA MET A 230 -2.35 -13.34 -2.78
C MET A 230 -3.63 -13.93 -3.37
N GLN A 231 -3.91 -13.66 -4.65
CA GLN A 231 -5.17 -14.03 -5.30
C GLN A 231 -5.03 -15.21 -6.25
N GLN A 232 -3.82 -15.75 -6.42
CA GLN A 232 -3.53 -16.88 -7.28
C GLN A 232 -3.00 -18.04 -6.47
N GLU A 233 -3.31 -19.25 -6.87
CA GLU A 233 -2.77 -20.46 -6.26
C GLU A 233 -1.24 -20.41 -6.19
N TYR A 234 -0.59 -20.02 -7.28
CA TYR A 234 0.86 -19.80 -7.34
C TYR A 234 1.34 -18.71 -6.37
N GLY A 235 0.56 -17.66 -6.17
CA GLY A 235 0.88 -16.60 -5.22
C GLY A 235 0.85 -17.06 -3.77
N ARG A 236 -0.08 -17.96 -3.45
CA ARG A 236 -0.15 -18.59 -2.13
C ARG A 236 1.10 -19.41 -1.85
N GLU A 237 1.52 -20.26 -2.78
CA GLU A 237 2.74 -21.06 -2.63
C GLU A 237 3.98 -20.19 -2.39
N ARG A 238 4.11 -19.07 -3.11
CA ARG A 238 5.21 -18.11 -2.91
C ARG A 238 5.18 -17.46 -1.54
N ILE A 239 4.02 -17.05 -1.06
CA ILE A 239 3.89 -16.47 0.28
C ILE A 239 4.20 -17.52 1.33
N MET A 240 3.74 -18.76 1.17
CA MET A 240 4.06 -19.87 2.08
C MET A 240 5.57 -20.15 2.11
N TYR A 241 6.23 -20.19 0.95
CA TYR A 241 7.67 -20.33 0.87
C TYR A 241 8.40 -19.18 1.58
N PHE A 242 7.97 -17.96 1.35
CA PHE A 242 8.52 -16.75 1.99
C PHE A 242 8.35 -16.77 3.52
N ILE A 243 7.16 -17.15 4.00
CA ILE A 243 6.88 -17.33 5.44
C ILE A 243 7.88 -18.31 6.06
N HIS A 244 8.11 -19.44 5.40
CA HIS A 244 9.06 -20.43 5.85
C HIS A 244 10.51 -19.91 5.80
N GLU A 245 10.93 -19.31 4.67
CA GLU A 245 12.29 -18.77 4.50
C GLU A 245 12.62 -17.70 5.55
N LYS A 246 11.67 -16.83 5.87
CA LYS A 246 11.85 -15.74 6.84
C LYS A 246 11.55 -16.13 8.28
N ASN A 247 11.18 -17.39 8.54
CA ASN A 247 10.76 -17.87 9.86
C ASN A 247 9.67 -16.99 10.49
N ILE A 248 8.66 -16.62 9.69
CA ILE A 248 7.52 -15.83 10.16
C ILE A 248 6.68 -16.68 11.10
N ASP A 249 6.38 -16.16 12.29
CA ASP A 249 5.51 -16.82 13.26
C ASP A 249 4.05 -16.79 12.75
N THR A 250 3.56 -17.96 12.36
CA THR A 250 2.21 -18.12 11.80
C THR A 250 1.10 -18.09 12.84
N SER A 251 1.43 -18.27 14.13
CA SER A 251 0.48 -18.21 15.23
C SER A 251 0.20 -16.78 15.71
N GLY A 252 1.01 -15.80 15.29
CA GLY A 252 0.99 -14.44 15.81
C GLY A 252 -0.28 -13.66 15.51
N THR A 253 -1.01 -14.01 14.45
CA THR A 253 -2.27 -13.35 14.09
C THR A 253 -3.27 -14.31 13.47
N PRO A 254 -4.60 -14.10 13.68
CA PRO A 254 -5.62 -14.99 13.12
C PRO A 254 -5.63 -15.01 11.59
N TRP A 255 -5.29 -13.92 10.94
CA TRP A 255 -5.26 -13.84 9.46
C TRP A 255 -4.13 -14.67 8.87
N LEU A 256 -2.97 -14.66 9.52
CA LEU A 256 -1.82 -15.45 9.09
C LEU A 256 -2.05 -16.94 9.34
N GLN A 257 -2.65 -17.28 10.49
CA GLN A 257 -3.03 -18.65 10.81
C GLN A 257 -4.08 -19.17 9.81
N GLU A 258 -5.18 -18.43 9.59
CA GLU A 258 -6.22 -18.80 8.60
C GLU A 258 -5.61 -19.01 7.20
N PHE A 259 -4.68 -18.15 6.78
CA PHE A 259 -4.00 -18.28 5.49
C PHE A 259 -3.18 -19.57 5.41
N THR A 260 -2.39 -19.89 6.43
CA THR A 260 -1.51 -21.07 6.44
C THR A 260 -2.29 -22.37 6.54
N GLU A 261 -3.42 -22.39 7.25
CA GLU A 261 -4.30 -23.56 7.40
C GLU A 261 -5.17 -23.86 6.16
N GLY A 262 -5.08 -23.04 5.14
CA GLY A 262 -5.81 -23.31 3.89
C GLY A 262 -7.10 -22.52 3.73
N GLY A 263 -7.34 -21.53 4.54
CA GLY A 263 -8.46 -20.60 4.39
C GLY A 263 -8.53 -19.96 3.00
N ILE A 264 -9.72 -19.64 2.54
CA ILE A 264 -9.96 -18.98 1.25
C ILE A 264 -9.59 -17.50 1.37
N TRP A 265 -8.66 -17.04 0.54
CA TRP A 265 -8.15 -15.66 0.53
C TRP A 265 -8.29 -15.01 -0.84
#